data_fd7e2530ae22895005e17b1ee0fb3843
#
_entry.id   fd7e2530ae22895005e17b1ee0fb3843
#
_cell.length_a   1.000
_cell.length_b   1.000
_cell.length_c   1.000
_cell.angle_alpha   90.00
_cell.angle_beta   90.00
_cell.angle_gamma   90.00
#
_symmetry.space_group_name_H-M   'P 1'
#
loop_
_entity.id
_entity.type
_entity.pdbx_description
1 polymer ?
#
loop_
_entity_poly.entity_id
_entity_poly.type
_entity_poly.pdbx_seq_one_letter_code
_entity_poly.pdbx_strand_id
1 'polypeptide(L)'
;MNKIFEKIKSFYKANSEIITPTAVLAIICIVVTLALSSANLLTYKKIDALAKETQEKAMAKVMSGEYEEITESIGDDEVTYNVVRKDGVVIGYIFTTSAKGYGGEILVMTAVKTDLTVAAVEILDASGETPGLGQNVTKADWYKQFATRTNDISVVKSGANSEKNEVDAVTGATISSKAVTSAVNQALDYAKEIMSKGAES
;
A
#
# COMPACT_ATOMS: atom_id res chain seq x y z
N MET A 1 34.30 47.57 13.77
CA MET A 1 33.40 47.01 12.76
C MET A 1 34.04 46.93 11.36
N ASN A 2 34.79 47.91 10.86
CA ASN A 2 35.42 47.96 9.54
C ASN A 2 36.45 46.82 9.26
N LYS A 3 37.27 46.39 10.21
CA LYS A 3 38.33 45.37 9.98
C LYS A 3 37.77 43.95 9.68
N ILE A 4 36.60 43.60 10.22
CA ILE A 4 35.94 42.29 9.95
C ILE A 4 35.34 42.32 8.56
N PHE A 5 34.73 43.41 8.14
CA PHE A 5 34.13 43.60 6.83
C PHE A 5 35.17 43.55 5.71
N GLU A 6 36.32 44.15 5.90
CA GLU A 6 37.45 44.09 4.97
C GLU A 6 38.05 42.68 4.84
N LYS A 7 38.13 41.94 5.94
CA LYS A 7 38.58 40.54 5.95
C LYS A 7 37.61 39.62 5.18
N ILE A 8 36.30 39.78 5.37
CA ILE A 8 35.27 39.02 4.68
C ILE A 8 35.30 39.33 3.17
N LYS A 9 35.47 40.60 2.80
CA LYS A 9 35.55 41.05 1.41
C LYS A 9 36.80 40.53 0.70
N SER A 10 37.95 40.51 1.38
CA SER A 10 39.18 39.96 0.82
C SER A 10 39.12 38.43 0.67
N PHE A 11 38.52 37.71 1.64
CA PHE A 11 38.29 36.27 1.58
C PHE A 11 37.35 35.90 0.43
N TYR A 12 36.25 36.64 0.27
CA TYR A 12 35.32 36.45 -0.86
C TYR A 12 36.00 36.65 -2.20
N LYS A 13 36.81 37.73 -2.36
CA LYS A 13 37.53 38.04 -3.60
C LYS A 13 38.56 36.97 -3.94
N ALA A 14 39.24 36.40 -2.95
CA ALA A 14 40.24 35.33 -3.14
C ALA A 14 39.62 33.97 -3.53
N ASN A 15 38.37 33.70 -3.11
CA ASN A 15 37.69 32.40 -3.30
C ASN A 15 36.40 32.53 -4.11
N SER A 16 36.19 33.60 -4.86
CA SER A 16 34.96 33.87 -5.61
C SER A 16 34.59 32.80 -6.62
N GLU A 17 35.58 32.13 -7.21
CA GLU A 17 35.41 31.03 -8.17
C GLU A 17 34.71 29.79 -7.53
N ILE A 18 34.87 29.60 -6.22
CA ILE A 18 34.27 28.49 -5.50
C ILE A 18 32.98 28.96 -4.76
N ILE A 19 33.04 30.15 -4.12
CA ILE A 19 31.93 30.67 -3.31
C ILE A 19 30.72 31.01 -4.17
N THR A 20 30.91 31.59 -5.33
CA THR A 20 29.79 32.01 -6.19
C THR A 20 28.95 30.81 -6.69
N PRO A 21 29.52 29.77 -7.32
CA PRO A 21 28.74 28.62 -7.75
C PRO A 21 28.10 27.85 -6.56
N THR A 22 28.83 27.76 -5.43
CA THR A 22 28.29 27.12 -4.22
C THR A 22 27.09 27.88 -3.66
N ALA A 23 27.15 29.21 -3.61
CA ALA A 23 26.05 30.05 -3.16
C ALA A 23 24.83 29.96 -4.11
N VAL A 24 25.07 29.97 -5.42
CA VAL A 24 24.00 29.79 -6.41
C VAL A 24 23.33 28.42 -6.25
N LEU A 25 24.11 27.35 -6.12
CA LEU A 25 23.57 26.01 -5.88
C LEU A 25 22.76 25.94 -4.60
N ALA A 26 23.26 26.51 -3.51
CA ALA A 26 22.56 26.55 -2.22
C ALA A 26 21.23 27.32 -2.32
N ILE A 27 21.20 28.45 -3.03
CA ILE A 27 19.97 29.23 -3.24
C ILE A 27 18.96 28.41 -4.07
N ILE A 28 19.41 27.74 -5.14
CA ILE A 28 18.54 26.89 -5.95
C ILE A 28 17.94 25.76 -5.09
N CYS A 29 18.76 25.07 -4.30
CA CYS A 29 18.30 24.02 -3.40
C CYS A 29 17.24 24.53 -2.40
N ILE A 30 17.49 25.70 -1.78
CA ILE A 30 16.54 26.30 -0.84
C ILE A 30 15.22 26.64 -1.54
N VAL A 31 15.26 27.30 -2.70
CA VAL A 31 14.05 27.70 -3.45
C VAL A 31 13.23 26.45 -3.85
N VAL A 32 13.89 25.44 -4.40
CA VAL A 32 13.22 24.19 -4.83
C VAL A 32 12.62 23.47 -3.62
N THR A 33 13.36 23.37 -2.52
CA THR A 33 12.86 22.71 -1.30
C THR A 33 11.66 23.44 -0.72
N LEU A 34 11.69 24.78 -0.67
CA LEU A 34 10.56 25.58 -0.20
C LEU A 34 9.35 25.45 -1.14
N ALA A 35 9.55 25.43 -2.44
CA ALA A 35 8.47 25.26 -3.42
C ALA A 35 7.82 23.87 -3.26
N LEU A 36 8.60 22.79 -3.17
CA LEU A 36 8.11 21.42 -2.98
C LEU A 36 7.39 21.27 -1.63
N SER A 37 7.95 21.82 -0.55
CA SER A 37 7.35 21.78 0.77
C SER A 37 6.00 22.53 0.79
N SER A 38 5.93 23.70 0.16
CA SER A 38 4.70 24.47 0.05
C SER A 38 3.63 23.73 -0.76
N ALA A 39 4.01 23.13 -1.89
CA ALA A 39 3.11 22.33 -2.70
C ALA A 39 2.57 21.14 -1.90
N ASN A 40 3.43 20.43 -1.16
CA ASN A 40 3.03 19.31 -0.32
C ASN A 40 2.04 19.74 0.79
N LEU A 41 2.30 20.84 1.46
CA LEU A 41 1.39 21.37 2.50
C LEU A 41 -0.01 21.72 1.94
N LEU A 42 -0.08 22.24 0.71
CA LEU A 42 -1.35 22.58 0.06
C LEU A 42 -2.13 21.34 -0.40
N THR A 43 -1.41 20.29 -0.82
CA THR A 43 -2.03 19.08 -1.40
C THR A 43 -2.28 17.99 -0.39
N TYR A 44 -1.56 17.96 0.73
CA TYR A 44 -1.62 16.89 1.73
C TYR A 44 -3.06 16.57 2.19
N LYS A 45 -3.84 17.59 2.56
CA LYS A 45 -5.23 17.39 3.01
C LYS A 45 -6.12 16.79 1.93
N LYS A 46 -5.89 17.16 0.68
CA LYS A 46 -6.67 16.65 -0.46
C LYS A 46 -6.28 15.21 -0.80
N ILE A 47 -4.99 14.89 -0.68
CA ILE A 47 -4.47 13.52 -0.88
C ILE A 47 -5.04 12.58 0.19
N ASP A 48 -5.01 13.00 1.47
CA ASP A 48 -5.57 12.22 2.59
C ASP A 48 -7.09 11.99 2.44
N ALA A 49 -7.83 13.03 2.07
CA ALA A 49 -9.27 12.91 1.83
C ALA A 49 -9.59 11.95 0.66
N LEU A 50 -8.84 12.03 -0.44
CA LEU A 50 -9.00 11.13 -1.59
C LEU A 50 -8.61 9.68 -1.24
N ALA A 51 -7.57 9.49 -0.44
CA ALA A 51 -7.17 8.16 0.02
C ALA A 51 -8.27 7.52 0.86
N LYS A 52 -8.86 8.25 1.81
CA LYS A 52 -10.00 7.77 2.62
C LYS A 52 -11.22 7.45 1.77
N GLU A 53 -11.60 8.34 0.85
CA GLU A 53 -12.72 8.09 -0.06
C GLU A 53 -12.48 6.85 -0.93
N THR A 54 -11.26 6.65 -1.41
CA THR A 54 -10.89 5.48 -2.20
C THR A 54 -10.97 4.21 -1.35
N GLN A 55 -10.49 4.26 -0.10
CA GLN A 55 -10.56 3.14 0.84
C GLN A 55 -12.01 2.78 1.17
N GLU A 56 -12.87 3.75 1.49
CA GLU A 56 -14.29 3.52 1.76
C GLU A 56 -15.02 2.89 0.57
N LYS A 57 -14.75 3.38 -0.65
CA LYS A 57 -15.31 2.79 -1.89
C LYS A 57 -14.82 1.35 -2.11
N ALA A 58 -13.55 1.09 -1.84
CA ALA A 58 -12.97 -0.25 -1.95
C ALA A 58 -13.59 -1.20 -0.91
N MET A 59 -13.77 -0.75 0.34
CA MET A 59 -14.43 -1.53 1.39
C MET A 59 -15.86 -1.93 0.98
N ALA A 60 -16.66 -0.98 0.50
CA ALA A 60 -18.02 -1.25 0.03
C ALA A 60 -18.05 -2.22 -1.16
N LYS A 61 -17.00 -2.22 -2.00
CA LYS A 61 -16.86 -3.10 -3.16
C LYS A 61 -16.48 -4.52 -2.78
N VAL A 62 -15.61 -4.70 -1.76
CA VAL A 62 -15.14 -6.02 -1.35
C VAL A 62 -16.10 -6.72 -0.38
N MET A 63 -16.75 -5.99 0.53
CA MET A 63 -17.75 -6.54 1.44
C MET A 63 -18.66 -5.44 1.97
N SER A 64 -19.95 -5.48 1.66
CA SER A 64 -20.93 -4.48 2.11
C SER A 64 -21.43 -4.77 3.52
N GLY A 65 -21.44 -3.77 4.40
CA GLY A 65 -21.93 -3.88 5.78
C GLY A 65 -21.63 -2.64 6.60
N GLU A 66 -21.77 -2.75 7.90
CA GLU A 66 -21.31 -1.78 8.89
C GLU A 66 -19.84 -2.09 9.23
N TYR A 67 -18.97 -1.08 9.21
CA TYR A 67 -17.54 -1.25 9.43
C TYR A 67 -17.15 -0.73 10.80
N GLU A 68 -16.42 -1.55 11.55
CA GLU A 68 -15.79 -1.20 12.83
C GLU A 68 -14.28 -1.41 12.70
N GLU A 69 -13.52 -0.32 12.76
CA GLU A 69 -12.07 -0.38 12.70
C GLU A 69 -11.48 -0.79 14.04
N ILE A 70 -10.64 -1.80 14.05
CA ILE A 70 -9.95 -2.33 15.22
C ILE A 70 -8.45 -2.37 14.92
N THR A 71 -7.65 -1.99 15.92
CA THR A 71 -6.19 -2.14 15.89
C THR A 71 -5.77 -3.02 17.05
N GLU A 72 -5.10 -4.11 16.75
CA GLU A 72 -4.58 -5.03 17.77
C GLU A 72 -3.26 -5.68 17.33
N SER A 73 -2.55 -6.27 18.28
CA SER A 73 -1.32 -7.02 18.01
C SER A 73 -1.66 -8.44 17.59
N ILE A 74 -1.23 -8.81 16.38
CA ILE A 74 -1.36 -10.14 15.80
C ILE A 74 0.05 -10.69 15.58
N GLY A 75 0.47 -11.66 16.39
CA GLY A 75 1.88 -12.07 16.43
C GLY A 75 2.77 -10.90 16.87
N ASP A 76 3.77 -10.58 16.05
CA ASP A 76 4.69 -9.46 16.26
C ASP A 76 4.25 -8.16 15.56
N ASP A 77 3.16 -8.20 14.78
CA ASP A 77 2.67 -7.06 13.98
C ASP A 77 1.52 -6.33 14.72
N GLU A 78 1.51 -5.00 14.61
CA GLU A 78 0.33 -4.18 14.94
C GLU A 78 -0.54 -4.06 13.69
N VAL A 79 -1.72 -4.68 13.72
CA VAL A 79 -2.60 -4.79 12.55
C VAL A 79 -3.87 -3.99 12.76
N THR A 80 -4.18 -3.11 11.83
CA THR A 80 -5.47 -2.41 11.75
C THR A 80 -6.34 -3.08 10.69
N TYR A 81 -7.54 -3.46 11.08
CA TYR A 81 -8.50 -4.11 10.20
C TYR A 81 -9.92 -3.65 10.50
N ASN A 82 -10.85 -3.93 9.60
CA ASN A 82 -12.25 -3.62 9.79
C ASN A 82 -13.06 -4.90 9.99
N VAL A 83 -13.83 -4.95 11.08
CA VAL A 83 -14.87 -5.95 11.29
C VAL A 83 -16.11 -5.52 10.50
N VAL A 84 -16.63 -6.41 9.69
CA VAL A 84 -17.84 -6.14 8.90
C VAL A 84 -19.03 -6.83 9.53
N ARG A 85 -20.05 -6.03 9.88
CA ARG A 85 -21.31 -6.52 10.45
C ARG A 85 -22.46 -6.29 9.48
N LYS A 86 -23.40 -7.21 9.51
CA LYS A 86 -24.68 -7.06 8.83
C LYS A 86 -25.78 -7.51 9.80
N ASP A 87 -26.74 -6.63 10.02
CA ASP A 87 -27.84 -6.88 10.99
C ASP A 87 -27.32 -7.28 12.39
N GLY A 88 -26.19 -6.66 12.82
CA GLY A 88 -25.53 -6.93 14.10
C GLY A 88 -24.67 -8.20 14.15
N VAL A 89 -24.64 -9.01 13.08
CA VAL A 89 -23.84 -10.24 12.99
C VAL A 89 -22.55 -9.98 12.24
N VAL A 90 -21.42 -10.46 12.77
CA VAL A 90 -20.12 -10.42 12.05
C VAL A 90 -20.18 -11.35 10.85
N ILE A 91 -19.96 -10.80 9.65
CA ILE A 91 -19.96 -11.54 8.39
C ILE A 91 -18.55 -11.72 7.81
N GLY A 92 -17.58 -10.97 8.33
CA GLY A 92 -16.18 -11.07 7.92
C GLY A 92 -15.31 -9.91 8.37
N TYR A 93 -14.11 -9.87 7.83
CA TYR A 93 -13.05 -8.94 8.17
C TYR A 93 -12.45 -8.37 6.89
N ILE A 94 -12.02 -7.12 6.91
CA ILE A 94 -11.31 -6.47 5.80
C ILE A 94 -9.92 -6.06 6.29
N PHE A 95 -8.91 -6.54 5.61
CA PHE A 95 -7.50 -6.22 5.85
C PHE A 95 -6.94 -5.41 4.68
N THR A 96 -6.06 -4.47 4.99
CA THR A 96 -5.22 -3.82 3.99
C THR A 96 -3.78 -4.25 4.26
N THR A 97 -3.22 -5.04 3.35
CA THR A 97 -1.88 -5.61 3.43
C THR A 97 -1.04 -5.15 2.25
N SER A 98 0.28 -5.17 2.38
CA SER A 98 1.18 -4.86 1.27
C SER A 98 2.24 -5.93 1.07
N ALA A 99 2.70 -6.07 -0.16
CA ALA A 99 3.83 -6.92 -0.48
C ALA A 99 4.69 -6.29 -1.59
N LYS A 100 5.99 -6.58 -1.54
CA LYS A 100 6.94 -6.06 -2.50
C LYS A 100 6.77 -6.74 -3.86
N GLY A 101 6.33 -5.98 -4.86
CA GLY A 101 6.27 -6.38 -6.25
C GLY A 101 7.61 -6.25 -6.96
N TYR A 102 7.58 -6.10 -8.29
CA TYR A 102 8.78 -5.92 -9.11
C TYR A 102 9.30 -4.49 -9.05
N GLY A 103 8.45 -3.49 -9.22
CA GLY A 103 8.82 -2.08 -9.29
C GLY A 103 8.55 -1.30 -7.99
N GLY A 104 7.71 -1.82 -7.10
CA GLY A 104 7.35 -1.17 -5.84
C GLY A 104 6.50 -2.05 -4.95
N GLU A 105 5.99 -1.48 -3.87
CA GLU A 105 4.97 -2.14 -3.05
C GLU A 105 3.62 -2.15 -3.77
N ILE A 106 2.89 -3.24 -3.58
CA ILE A 106 1.51 -3.38 -4.04
C ILE A 106 0.62 -3.42 -2.81
N LEU A 107 -0.33 -2.49 -2.73
CA LEU A 107 -1.27 -2.39 -1.62
C LEU A 107 -2.57 -3.11 -1.99
N VAL A 108 -2.97 -4.06 -1.16
CA VAL A 108 -4.07 -4.98 -1.42
C VAL A 108 -5.09 -4.92 -0.29
N MET A 109 -6.35 -4.70 -0.63
CA MET A 109 -7.46 -4.86 0.30
C MET A 109 -8.09 -6.24 0.09
N THR A 110 -8.18 -7.02 1.16
CA THR A 110 -8.74 -8.37 1.15
C THR A 110 -9.88 -8.47 2.15
N ALA A 111 -11.05 -8.87 1.67
CA ALA A 111 -12.18 -9.21 2.53
C ALA A 111 -12.21 -10.73 2.75
N VAL A 112 -12.20 -11.14 4.01
CA VAL A 112 -12.21 -12.54 4.46
C VAL A 112 -13.51 -12.79 5.23
N LYS A 113 -14.23 -13.85 4.85
CA LYS A 113 -15.45 -14.27 5.55
C LYS A 113 -15.13 -15.02 6.85
N THR A 114 -16.15 -15.19 7.69
CA THR A 114 -16.03 -15.97 8.93
C THR A 114 -15.76 -17.46 8.74
N ASP A 115 -15.86 -17.98 7.51
CA ASP A 115 -15.44 -19.34 7.14
C ASP A 115 -14.00 -19.42 6.63
N LEU A 116 -13.22 -18.34 6.77
CA LEU A 116 -11.85 -18.18 6.26
C LEU A 116 -11.72 -18.28 4.74
N THR A 117 -12.78 -18.00 4.00
CA THR A 117 -12.71 -17.86 2.54
C THR A 117 -12.57 -16.38 2.15
N VAL A 118 -11.80 -16.11 1.10
CA VAL A 118 -11.72 -14.79 0.48
C VAL A 118 -13.08 -14.42 -0.11
N ALA A 119 -13.69 -13.35 0.36
CA ALA A 119 -14.93 -12.82 -0.23
C ALA A 119 -14.63 -12.06 -1.53
N ALA A 120 -13.68 -11.14 -1.48
CA ALA A 120 -13.20 -10.36 -2.61
C ALA A 120 -11.85 -9.73 -2.31
N VAL A 121 -11.16 -9.32 -3.37
CA VAL A 121 -9.90 -8.58 -3.32
C VAL A 121 -10.04 -7.32 -4.16
N GLU A 122 -9.42 -6.24 -3.74
CA GLU A 122 -9.25 -5.01 -4.51
C GLU A 122 -7.80 -4.54 -4.40
N ILE A 123 -7.21 -4.14 -5.52
CA ILE A 123 -5.86 -3.59 -5.53
C ILE A 123 -5.96 -2.07 -5.34
N LEU A 124 -5.50 -1.57 -4.20
CA LEU A 124 -5.56 -0.15 -3.86
C LEU A 124 -4.47 0.65 -4.55
N ASP A 125 -3.27 0.08 -4.62
CA ASP A 125 -2.13 0.71 -5.30
C ASP A 125 -1.17 -0.34 -5.90
N ALA A 126 -0.78 -0.11 -7.13
CA ALA A 126 0.27 -0.81 -7.86
C ALA A 126 0.99 0.16 -8.80
N SER A 127 1.02 1.45 -8.46
CA SER A 127 1.58 2.52 -9.30
C SER A 127 3.08 2.37 -9.56
N GLY A 128 3.79 1.71 -8.64
CA GLY A 128 5.21 1.37 -8.78
C GLY A 128 5.49 0.28 -9.82
N GLU A 129 4.48 -0.47 -10.23
CA GLU A 129 4.63 -1.57 -11.18
C GLU A 129 4.74 -1.10 -12.63
N THR A 130 5.34 -1.93 -13.48
CA THR A 130 5.53 -1.61 -14.90
C THR A 130 4.17 -1.54 -15.62
N PRO A 131 3.84 -0.40 -16.29
CA PRO A 131 2.63 -0.26 -17.09
C PRO A 131 2.53 -1.35 -18.19
N GLY A 132 1.34 -1.93 -18.32
CA GLY A 132 1.07 -2.99 -19.30
C GLY A 132 1.60 -4.38 -18.93
N LEU A 133 2.37 -4.51 -17.85
CA LEU A 133 2.88 -5.76 -17.29
C LEU A 133 2.41 -5.92 -15.83
N GLY A 134 3.21 -5.50 -14.87
CA GLY A 134 2.91 -5.63 -13.43
C GLY A 134 1.63 -4.92 -13.03
N GLN A 135 1.33 -3.74 -13.58
CA GLN A 135 0.07 -3.04 -13.33
C GLN A 135 -1.18 -3.81 -13.78
N ASN A 136 -1.05 -4.84 -14.61
CA ASN A 136 -2.20 -5.66 -14.99
C ASN A 136 -2.80 -6.44 -13.81
N VAL A 137 -2.13 -6.54 -12.66
CA VAL A 137 -2.71 -7.10 -11.42
C VAL A 137 -3.90 -6.28 -10.92
N THR A 138 -4.04 -5.01 -11.32
CA THR A 138 -5.17 -4.14 -10.98
C THR A 138 -6.44 -4.44 -11.78
N LYS A 139 -6.36 -5.31 -12.79
CA LYS A 139 -7.53 -5.67 -13.61
C LYS A 139 -8.45 -6.60 -12.84
N ALA A 140 -9.73 -6.21 -12.75
CA ALA A 140 -10.75 -6.98 -12.05
C ALA A 140 -10.85 -8.43 -12.54
N ASP A 141 -10.68 -8.67 -13.84
CA ASP A 141 -10.74 -10.01 -14.41
C ASP A 141 -9.64 -10.93 -13.90
N TRP A 142 -8.49 -10.34 -13.47
CA TRP A 142 -7.42 -11.11 -12.90
C TRP A 142 -7.61 -11.35 -11.39
N TYR A 143 -7.84 -10.32 -10.59
CA TYR A 143 -7.89 -10.49 -9.13
C TYR A 143 -9.18 -11.15 -8.62
N LYS A 144 -10.24 -11.23 -9.42
CA LYS A 144 -11.45 -11.99 -9.08
C LYS A 144 -11.21 -13.49 -8.85
N GLN A 145 -10.11 -14.05 -9.38
CA GLN A 145 -9.77 -15.46 -9.17
C GLN A 145 -9.43 -15.80 -7.71
N PHE A 146 -9.15 -14.79 -6.88
CA PHE A 146 -8.95 -14.99 -5.44
C PHE A 146 -10.24 -15.28 -4.67
N ALA A 147 -11.41 -14.91 -5.22
CA ALA A 147 -12.69 -15.16 -4.57
C ALA A 147 -12.88 -16.66 -4.27
N THR A 148 -13.42 -16.96 -3.08
CA THR A 148 -13.61 -18.34 -2.55
C THR A 148 -12.33 -19.14 -2.28
N ARG A 149 -11.16 -18.56 -2.42
CA ARG A 149 -9.89 -19.19 -2.03
C ARG A 149 -9.73 -19.17 -0.50
N THR A 150 -8.93 -20.09 -0.02
CA THR A 150 -8.56 -20.24 1.40
C THR A 150 -7.05 -20.02 1.58
N ASN A 151 -6.50 -20.32 2.75
CA ASN A 151 -5.05 -20.23 3.02
C ASN A 151 -4.19 -21.00 2.01
N ASP A 152 -2.92 -20.59 1.93
CA ASP A 152 -1.90 -21.23 1.08
C ASP A 152 -2.20 -21.13 -0.43
N ILE A 153 -2.72 -19.97 -0.84
CA ILE A 153 -2.91 -19.68 -2.27
C ILE A 153 -1.55 -19.65 -2.96
N SER A 154 -1.43 -20.40 -4.04
CA SER A 154 -0.21 -20.47 -4.85
C SER A 154 -0.41 -19.90 -6.25
N VAL A 155 0.70 -19.40 -6.84
CA VAL A 155 0.67 -18.82 -8.19
C VAL A 155 1.26 -19.80 -9.18
N VAL A 156 0.50 -20.14 -10.21
CA VAL A 156 0.95 -20.92 -11.37
C VAL A 156 1.03 -20.04 -12.61
N LYS A 157 1.79 -20.44 -13.62
CA LYS A 157 1.93 -19.63 -14.84
C LYS A 157 0.62 -19.56 -15.64
N SER A 158 -0.10 -20.67 -15.72
CA SER A 158 -1.41 -20.77 -16.38
C SER A 158 -2.06 -22.11 -16.03
N GLY A 159 -3.39 -22.18 -16.13
CA GLY A 159 -4.14 -23.41 -15.85
C GLY A 159 -4.34 -23.64 -14.36
N ALA A 160 -4.54 -22.58 -13.59
CA ALA A 160 -4.82 -22.63 -12.16
C ALA A 160 -5.99 -23.55 -11.84
N ASN A 161 -5.77 -24.44 -10.86
CA ASN A 161 -6.80 -25.34 -10.36
C ASN A 161 -7.35 -24.79 -9.03
N SER A 162 -8.66 -24.52 -9.01
CA SER A 162 -9.33 -24.01 -7.81
C SER A 162 -9.30 -24.99 -6.64
N GLU A 163 -9.35 -26.30 -6.90
CA GLU A 163 -9.27 -27.34 -5.84
C GLU A 163 -7.90 -27.40 -5.19
N LYS A 164 -6.84 -26.96 -5.90
CA LYS A 164 -5.48 -26.83 -5.40
C LYS A 164 -5.17 -25.45 -4.85
N ASN A 165 -6.16 -24.58 -4.74
CA ASN A 165 -6.01 -23.21 -4.26
C ASN A 165 -4.99 -22.40 -5.10
N GLU A 166 -4.99 -22.62 -6.41
CA GLU A 166 -4.07 -21.99 -7.36
C GLU A 166 -4.72 -20.76 -8.03
N VAL A 167 -3.89 -19.80 -8.42
CA VAL A 167 -4.25 -18.62 -9.22
C VAL A 167 -3.28 -18.46 -10.39
N ASP A 168 -3.80 -18.04 -11.54
CA ASP A 168 -2.97 -17.78 -12.72
C ASP A 168 -2.16 -16.50 -12.54
N ALA A 169 -0.88 -16.54 -12.90
CA ALA A 169 -0.07 -15.34 -12.97
C ALA A 169 -0.50 -14.44 -14.14
N VAL A 170 -0.38 -13.12 -13.95
CA VAL A 170 -0.38 -12.19 -15.08
C VAL A 170 0.81 -12.51 -15.99
N THR A 171 0.54 -12.67 -17.27
CA THR A 171 1.57 -12.98 -18.29
C THR A 171 2.69 -11.90 -18.25
N GLY A 172 3.92 -12.34 -18.05
CA GLY A 172 5.08 -11.46 -17.95
C GLY A 172 5.24 -10.74 -16.61
N ALA A 173 4.34 -10.94 -15.63
CA ALA A 173 4.36 -10.28 -14.33
C ALA A 173 4.21 -11.25 -13.14
N THR A 174 4.94 -12.35 -13.17
CA THR A 174 4.87 -13.39 -12.12
C THR A 174 5.28 -12.86 -10.74
N ILE A 175 6.22 -11.91 -10.67
CA ILE A 175 6.68 -11.32 -9.40
C ILE A 175 5.54 -10.50 -8.79
N SER A 176 4.90 -9.62 -9.57
CA SER A 176 3.76 -8.82 -9.14
C SER A 176 2.56 -9.69 -8.72
N SER A 177 2.30 -10.78 -9.48
CA SER A 177 1.24 -11.76 -9.15
C SER A 177 1.52 -12.46 -7.82
N LYS A 178 2.77 -12.88 -7.58
CA LYS A 178 3.18 -13.47 -6.29
C LYS A 178 3.08 -12.48 -5.13
N ALA A 179 3.40 -11.20 -5.36
CA ALA A 179 3.27 -10.17 -4.34
C ALA A 179 1.81 -10.00 -3.90
N VAL A 180 0.87 -9.86 -4.85
CA VAL A 180 -0.56 -9.81 -4.53
C VAL A 180 -1.00 -11.06 -3.78
N THR A 181 -0.60 -12.24 -4.23
CA THR A 181 -0.95 -13.51 -3.57
C THR A 181 -0.40 -13.58 -2.14
N SER A 182 0.84 -13.11 -1.92
CA SER A 182 1.44 -13.03 -0.59
C SER A 182 0.65 -12.10 0.34
N ALA A 183 0.23 -10.93 -0.15
CA ALA A 183 -0.60 -10.00 0.61
C ALA A 183 -1.97 -10.60 0.96
N VAL A 184 -2.61 -11.32 0.03
CA VAL A 184 -3.87 -12.01 0.30
C VAL A 184 -3.70 -13.13 1.33
N ASN A 185 -2.65 -13.94 1.23
CA ASN A 185 -2.35 -14.99 2.22
C ASN A 185 -2.11 -14.39 3.60
N GLN A 186 -1.36 -13.28 3.70
CA GLN A 186 -1.16 -12.57 4.97
C GLN A 186 -2.48 -12.13 5.61
N ALA A 187 -3.42 -11.61 4.82
CA ALA A 187 -4.75 -11.25 5.31
C ALA A 187 -5.54 -12.46 5.85
N LEU A 188 -5.43 -13.61 5.18
CA LEU A 188 -6.03 -14.86 5.63
C LEU A 188 -5.40 -15.37 6.93
N ASP A 189 -4.08 -15.26 7.08
CA ASP A 189 -3.37 -15.64 8.29
C ASP A 189 -3.80 -14.76 9.49
N TYR A 190 -3.91 -13.44 9.29
CA TYR A 190 -4.43 -12.53 10.31
C TYR A 190 -5.87 -12.87 10.68
N ALA A 191 -6.75 -13.11 9.71
CA ALA A 191 -8.13 -13.52 9.98
C ALA A 191 -8.21 -14.80 10.81
N LYS A 192 -7.38 -15.79 10.48
CA LYS A 192 -7.30 -17.06 11.20
C LYS A 192 -6.88 -16.87 12.65
N GLU A 193 -5.89 -16.01 12.92
CA GLU A 193 -5.41 -15.74 14.27
C GLU A 193 -6.46 -15.00 15.10
N ILE A 194 -7.11 -13.95 14.53
CA ILE A 194 -8.20 -13.21 15.19
C ILE A 194 -9.34 -14.15 15.58
N MET A 195 -9.77 -15.00 14.66
CA MET A 195 -10.87 -15.92 14.90
C MET A 195 -10.52 -17.00 15.94
N SER A 196 -9.26 -17.44 16.01
CA SER A 196 -8.80 -18.38 17.03
C SER A 196 -8.84 -17.75 18.44
N LYS A 197 -8.40 -16.48 18.57
CA LYS A 197 -8.46 -15.72 19.83
C LYS A 197 -9.90 -15.46 20.29
N GLY A 198 -10.80 -15.15 19.35
CA GLY A 198 -12.22 -14.92 19.66
C GLY A 198 -13.01 -16.18 20.06
N ALA A 199 -12.49 -17.36 19.77
CA ALA A 199 -13.07 -18.64 20.20
C ALA A 199 -12.66 -19.06 21.61
N GLU A 200 -11.61 -18.43 22.17
CA GLU A 200 -11.07 -18.73 23.51
C GLU A 200 -11.60 -17.74 24.60
N SER A 201 -12.34 -16.70 24.22
CA SER A 201 -12.93 -15.70 25.10
C SER A 201 -14.45 -15.88 25.23
#